data_73d04bb67ba08897cc0f815029f3c33c
#
_entry.id   73d04bb67ba08897cc0f815029f3c33c
#
_cell.length_a   1.000
_cell.length_b   1.000
_cell.length_c   1.000
_cell.angle_alpha   90.00
_cell.angle_beta   90.00
_cell.angle_gamma   90.00
#
_symmetry.space_group_name_H-M   'P 1'
#
loop_
_entity.id
_entity.type
_entity.pdbx_description
1 polymer ?
#
loop_
_entity_poly.entity_id
_entity_poly.type
_entity_poly.pdbx_seq_one_letter_code
_entity_poly.pdbx_strand_id
1 'polypeptide(L)'
;MFTYNSRGELVGDQLRPGGRFGYQYDNIGNRKEAFEFGSTTDYETDELNRYAGIVRNGGEAFTPQYDADGNQTLVKTSTGIWEVTYNAENRPVKFESEDGGTTVECAYDSMGRRFEKKVTVGGTTGFHARYLYRDYLQVAECDLTGETPEVVRSYIWDPSEPEATRVLSMTRWEANGTQEKEHLYCMDDAMKNVTSLFGEARGRRALYEYRPYGGLITSEGNMGEENGFRFSSEYMDGELGLVYHSVHRYQFV
;
A
#
# COMPACT_ATOMS: atom_id res chain seq x y z
N MET A 1 -12.88 -10.96 -15.91
CA MET A 1 -13.83 -11.86 -15.21
C MET A 1 -13.01 -12.76 -14.30
N PHE A 2 -13.24 -12.70 -13.01
CA PHE A 2 -12.54 -13.52 -12.03
C PHE A 2 -12.94 -14.99 -12.11
N THR A 3 -11.97 -15.87 -11.99
CA THR A 3 -12.17 -17.31 -11.99
C THR A 3 -11.56 -17.89 -10.71
N TYR A 4 -12.31 -18.76 -10.02
CA TYR A 4 -11.90 -19.33 -8.74
C TYR A 4 -11.86 -20.87 -8.85
N ASN A 5 -10.97 -21.50 -8.09
CA ASN A 5 -10.96 -22.95 -7.93
C ASN A 5 -12.00 -23.40 -6.88
N SER A 6 -12.09 -24.72 -6.64
CA SER A 6 -13.03 -25.31 -5.67
C SER A 6 -12.77 -24.92 -4.22
N ARG A 7 -11.60 -24.35 -3.89
CA ARG A 7 -11.24 -23.83 -2.56
C ARG A 7 -11.54 -22.33 -2.40
N GLY A 8 -12.07 -21.68 -3.47
CA GLY A 8 -12.33 -20.25 -3.48
C GLY A 8 -11.10 -19.37 -3.73
N GLU A 9 -9.97 -19.96 -4.12
CA GLU A 9 -8.76 -19.19 -4.47
C GLU A 9 -8.88 -18.64 -5.88
N LEU A 10 -8.46 -17.40 -6.09
CA LEU A 10 -8.45 -16.76 -7.40
C LEU A 10 -7.38 -17.42 -8.30
N VAL A 11 -7.80 -18.07 -9.37
CA VAL A 11 -6.88 -18.73 -10.32
C VAL A 11 -6.74 -17.99 -11.64
N GLY A 12 -7.56 -17.01 -11.91
CA GLY A 12 -7.41 -16.21 -13.12
C GLY A 12 -8.33 -15.01 -13.21
N ASP A 13 -7.90 -14.06 -14.02
CA ASP A 13 -8.70 -12.92 -14.46
C ASP A 13 -8.31 -12.50 -15.87
N GLN A 14 -9.24 -11.88 -16.58
CA GLN A 14 -9.01 -11.27 -17.87
C GLN A 14 -9.57 -9.86 -17.90
N LEU A 15 -8.65 -8.90 -18.00
CA LEU A 15 -8.98 -7.49 -18.20
C LEU A 15 -9.30 -7.22 -19.68
N ARG A 16 -10.11 -6.21 -19.96
CA ARG A 16 -10.36 -5.67 -21.29
C ARG A 16 -9.66 -4.31 -21.42
N PRO A 17 -8.78 -4.10 -22.44
CA PRO A 17 -8.31 -5.03 -23.47
C PRO A 17 -6.98 -5.71 -23.12
N GLY A 18 -6.97 -7.06 -22.98
CA GLY A 18 -5.75 -7.84 -23.21
C GLY A 18 -4.91 -8.28 -22.01
N GLY A 19 -5.11 -7.75 -20.79
CA GLY A 19 -4.40 -8.21 -19.60
C GLY A 19 -4.93 -9.57 -19.11
N ARG A 20 -4.03 -10.54 -18.92
CA ARG A 20 -4.36 -11.83 -18.32
C ARG A 20 -3.61 -12.01 -17.02
N PHE A 21 -4.31 -12.59 -16.05
CA PHE A 21 -3.76 -13.02 -14.76
C PHE A 21 -4.03 -14.51 -14.59
N GLY A 22 -3.06 -15.22 -14.04
CA GLY A 22 -3.18 -16.62 -13.68
C GLY A 22 -2.41 -16.91 -12.42
N TYR A 23 -2.97 -17.73 -11.52
CA TYR A 23 -2.34 -18.04 -10.25
C TYR A 23 -2.47 -19.52 -9.95
N GLN A 24 -1.41 -20.11 -9.40
CA GLN A 24 -1.39 -21.47 -8.91
C GLN A 24 -1.00 -21.46 -7.43
N TYR A 25 -1.60 -22.37 -6.69
CA TYR A 25 -1.40 -22.49 -5.25
C TYR A 25 -1.04 -23.93 -4.87
N ASP A 26 -0.38 -24.09 -3.75
CA ASP A 26 -0.18 -25.39 -3.14
C ASP A 26 -1.45 -25.84 -2.37
N ASN A 27 -1.34 -26.98 -1.67
CA ASN A 27 -2.48 -27.57 -0.97
C ASN A 27 -2.94 -26.77 0.24
N ILE A 28 -2.14 -25.83 0.75
CA ILE A 28 -2.42 -25.01 1.92
C ILE A 28 -2.62 -23.51 1.59
N GLY A 29 -2.61 -23.15 0.29
CA GLY A 29 -2.95 -21.84 -0.20
C GLY A 29 -1.76 -20.91 -0.45
N ASN A 30 -0.51 -21.38 -0.36
CA ASN A 30 0.63 -20.58 -0.79
C ASN A 30 0.65 -20.44 -2.31
N ARG A 31 0.96 -19.26 -2.78
CA ARG A 31 1.17 -19.03 -4.21
C ARG A 31 2.42 -19.77 -4.67
N LYS A 32 2.28 -20.59 -5.70
CA LYS A 32 3.37 -21.30 -6.39
C LYS A 32 3.78 -20.60 -7.67
N GLU A 33 2.82 -20.02 -8.36
CA GLU A 33 3.04 -19.34 -9.63
C GLU A 33 2.08 -18.15 -9.75
N ALA A 34 2.57 -17.04 -10.29
CA ALA A 34 1.76 -15.94 -10.76
C ALA A 34 2.13 -15.61 -12.21
N PHE A 35 1.14 -15.60 -13.09
CA PHE A 35 1.26 -15.09 -14.45
C PHE A 35 0.52 -13.76 -14.56
N GLU A 36 1.25 -12.70 -14.90
CA GLU A 36 0.70 -11.35 -15.00
C GLU A 36 1.31 -10.61 -16.19
N PHE A 37 0.46 -10.15 -17.12
CA PHE A 37 0.86 -9.38 -18.29
C PHE A 37 2.02 -10.03 -19.10
N GLY A 38 2.02 -11.34 -19.24
CA GLY A 38 3.06 -12.07 -19.98
C GLY A 38 4.32 -12.39 -19.17
N SER A 39 4.37 -12.02 -17.90
CA SER A 39 5.45 -12.39 -16.97
C SER A 39 5.00 -13.49 -16.04
N THR A 40 5.86 -14.47 -15.81
CA THR A 40 5.66 -15.54 -14.82
C THR A 40 6.57 -15.28 -13.62
N THR A 41 6.03 -15.48 -12.42
CA THR A 41 6.80 -15.45 -11.17
C THR A 41 6.54 -16.77 -10.45
N ASP A 42 7.60 -17.50 -10.15
CA ASP A 42 7.59 -18.75 -9.41
C ASP A 42 7.97 -18.50 -7.95
N TYR A 43 7.30 -19.19 -7.04
CA TYR A 43 7.48 -19.07 -5.60
C TYR A 43 7.80 -20.43 -4.99
N GLU A 44 8.85 -20.47 -4.19
CA GLU A 44 9.22 -21.63 -3.38
C GLU A 44 8.96 -21.33 -1.91
N THR A 45 8.42 -22.29 -1.16
CA THR A 45 8.17 -22.19 0.27
C THR A 45 9.04 -23.13 1.07
N ASP A 46 9.45 -22.71 2.28
CA ASP A 46 10.17 -23.55 3.24
C ASP A 46 9.22 -24.37 4.15
N GLU A 47 9.79 -25.17 5.05
CA GLU A 47 9.04 -26.00 6.01
C GLU A 47 8.24 -25.18 7.03
N LEU A 48 8.57 -23.91 7.22
CA LEU A 48 7.85 -22.96 8.08
C LEU A 48 6.78 -22.16 7.32
N ASN A 49 6.48 -22.55 6.09
CA ASN A 49 5.47 -21.92 5.25
C ASN A 49 5.81 -20.46 4.86
N ARG A 50 7.11 -20.14 4.72
CA ARG A 50 7.61 -18.85 4.27
C ARG A 50 8.18 -18.98 2.87
N TYR A 51 8.19 -17.92 2.09
CA TYR A 51 8.86 -17.93 0.79
C TYR A 51 10.37 -18.03 0.95
N ALA A 52 10.97 -19.08 0.39
CA ALA A 52 12.41 -19.33 0.36
C ALA A 52 13.07 -18.83 -0.93
N GLY A 53 12.29 -18.71 -2.00
CA GLY A 53 12.75 -18.22 -3.30
C GLY A 53 11.63 -17.62 -4.12
N ILE A 54 11.93 -16.55 -4.85
CA ILE A 54 11.00 -15.87 -5.78
C ILE A 54 11.76 -15.63 -7.08
N VAL A 55 11.31 -16.26 -8.18
CA VAL A 55 11.97 -16.18 -9.49
C VAL A 55 11.01 -15.57 -10.51
N ARG A 56 11.41 -14.50 -11.14
CA ARG A 56 10.61 -13.89 -12.23
C ARG A 56 11.19 -14.22 -13.59
N ASN A 57 10.36 -14.77 -14.49
CA ASN A 57 10.71 -15.13 -15.87
C ASN A 57 11.98 -16.01 -15.98
N GLY A 58 12.22 -16.92 -15.02
CA GLY A 58 13.41 -17.76 -14.98
C GLY A 58 14.73 -17.01 -14.77
N GLY A 59 14.66 -15.78 -14.28
CA GLY A 59 15.84 -14.96 -13.95
C GLY A 59 16.48 -15.35 -12.62
N GLU A 60 17.26 -14.46 -12.05
CA GLU A 60 17.89 -14.66 -10.75
C GLU A 60 16.85 -14.72 -9.62
N ALA A 61 17.02 -15.67 -8.71
CA ALA A 61 16.15 -15.86 -7.58
C ALA A 61 16.38 -14.75 -6.53
N PHE A 62 15.31 -14.12 -6.11
CA PHE A 62 15.33 -13.32 -4.88
C PHE A 62 15.04 -14.24 -3.69
N THR A 63 15.92 -14.21 -2.69
CA THR A 63 15.78 -14.99 -1.46
C THR A 63 15.39 -14.05 -0.31
N PRO A 64 14.12 -14.04 0.14
CA PRO A 64 13.72 -13.30 1.32
C PRO A 64 14.49 -13.75 2.58
N GLN A 65 14.70 -12.83 3.51
CA GLN A 65 15.30 -13.14 4.81
C GLN A 65 14.27 -12.89 5.92
N TYR A 66 14.44 -13.61 7.03
CA TYR A 66 13.52 -13.56 8.15
C TYR A 66 14.27 -13.52 9.48
N ASP A 67 13.73 -12.82 10.47
CA ASP A 67 14.20 -12.89 11.84
C ASP A 67 13.69 -14.15 12.56
N ALA A 68 14.04 -14.30 13.85
CA ALA A 68 13.62 -15.44 14.67
C ALA A 68 12.11 -15.49 14.94
N ASP A 69 11.43 -14.35 14.87
CA ASP A 69 9.98 -14.23 15.05
C ASP A 69 9.20 -14.46 13.74
N GLY A 70 9.92 -14.65 12.62
CA GLY A 70 9.34 -14.88 11.29
C GLY A 70 9.01 -13.61 10.52
N ASN A 71 9.43 -12.44 11.00
CA ASN A 71 9.28 -11.19 10.24
C ASN A 71 10.24 -11.17 9.06
N GLN A 72 9.77 -10.72 7.90
CA GLN A 72 10.60 -10.64 6.71
C GLN A 72 11.52 -9.42 6.77
N THR A 73 12.82 -9.64 6.98
CA THR A 73 13.84 -8.59 7.13
C THR A 73 14.49 -8.15 5.84
N LEU A 74 14.38 -8.95 4.77
CA LEU A 74 14.74 -8.56 3.41
C LEU A 74 13.53 -8.77 2.50
N VAL A 75 13.03 -7.68 1.91
CA VAL A 75 11.83 -7.69 1.07
C VAL A 75 12.13 -7.12 -0.31
N LYS A 76 11.45 -7.64 -1.34
CA LYS A 76 11.50 -7.09 -2.70
C LYS A 76 10.11 -6.60 -3.07
N THR A 77 10.02 -5.33 -3.43
CA THR A 77 8.79 -4.66 -3.82
C THR A 77 8.86 -4.14 -5.26
N SER A 78 7.84 -3.44 -5.73
CA SER A 78 7.86 -2.77 -7.03
C SER A 78 8.87 -1.60 -7.10
N THR A 79 9.31 -1.08 -5.94
CA THR A 79 10.25 0.06 -5.86
C THR A 79 11.70 -0.37 -5.61
N GLY A 80 11.95 -1.61 -5.25
CA GLY A 80 13.30 -2.13 -5.02
C GLY A 80 13.38 -3.20 -3.94
N ILE A 81 14.60 -3.42 -3.46
CA ILE A 81 14.91 -4.31 -2.33
C ILE A 81 15.11 -3.45 -1.09
N TRP A 82 14.53 -3.88 0.02
CA TRP A 82 14.52 -3.16 1.28
C TRP A 82 14.96 -4.05 2.43
N GLU A 83 15.85 -3.55 3.27
CA GLU A 83 16.10 -4.11 4.60
C GLU A 83 15.09 -3.54 5.58
N VAL A 84 14.48 -4.41 6.41
CA VAL A 84 13.40 -4.02 7.32
C VAL A 84 13.77 -4.35 8.76
N THR A 85 13.65 -3.36 9.63
CA THR A 85 13.83 -3.50 11.08
C THR A 85 12.47 -3.47 11.77
N TYR A 86 12.26 -4.39 12.71
CA TYR A 86 11.04 -4.51 13.49
C TYR A 86 11.26 -4.14 14.97
N ASN A 87 10.20 -3.67 15.62
CA ASN A 87 10.19 -3.51 17.07
C ASN A 87 9.78 -4.83 17.77
N ALA A 88 9.79 -4.83 19.11
CA ALA A 88 9.40 -6.00 19.92
C ALA A 88 7.93 -6.44 19.79
N GLU A 89 7.11 -5.67 19.09
CA GLU A 89 5.70 -5.99 18.78
C GLU A 89 5.54 -6.47 17.32
N ASN A 90 6.64 -6.81 16.65
CA ASN A 90 6.70 -7.26 15.26
C ASN A 90 6.13 -6.23 14.27
N ARG A 91 6.31 -4.92 14.56
CA ARG A 91 5.92 -3.84 13.64
C ARG A 91 7.15 -3.28 12.95
N PRO A 92 7.12 -3.09 11.61
CA PRO A 92 8.26 -2.55 10.88
C PRO A 92 8.46 -1.08 11.22
N VAL A 93 9.56 -0.74 11.86
CA VAL A 93 9.87 0.64 12.27
C VAL A 93 10.84 1.35 11.33
N LYS A 94 11.55 0.59 10.49
CA LYS A 94 12.50 1.16 9.54
C LYS A 94 12.61 0.29 8.29
N PHE A 95 12.64 0.95 7.13
CA PHE A 95 12.99 0.36 5.84
C PHE A 95 14.19 1.12 5.28
N GLU A 96 15.20 0.41 4.82
CA GLU A 96 16.37 0.97 4.14
C GLU A 96 16.48 0.35 2.76
N SER A 97 16.57 1.18 1.71
CA SER A 97 16.82 0.67 0.36
C SER A 97 18.19 0.01 0.28
N GLU A 98 18.34 -1.05 -0.54
CA GLU A 98 19.58 -1.82 -0.71
C GLU A 98 20.77 -0.93 -1.08
N ASP A 99 20.55 0.15 -1.82
CA ASP A 99 21.57 1.13 -2.18
C ASP A 99 21.88 2.15 -1.07
N GLY A 100 21.16 2.09 0.06
CA GLY A 100 21.28 3.02 1.19
C GLY A 100 20.78 4.44 0.88
N GLY A 101 20.22 4.66 -0.30
CA GLY A 101 19.81 5.99 -0.75
C GLY A 101 18.53 6.51 -0.11
N THR A 102 17.64 5.60 0.32
CA THR A 102 16.34 5.94 0.90
C THR A 102 16.10 5.23 2.22
N THR A 103 15.60 5.96 3.19
CA THR A 103 15.17 5.41 4.49
C THR A 103 13.74 5.85 4.77
N VAL A 104 12.90 4.90 5.21
CA VAL A 104 11.53 5.16 5.69
C VAL A 104 11.45 4.73 7.15
N GLU A 105 11.13 5.66 8.03
CA GLU A 105 10.97 5.42 9.47
C GLU A 105 9.49 5.53 9.85
N CYS A 106 9.01 4.59 10.67
CA CYS A 106 7.63 4.51 11.13
C CYS A 106 7.56 4.45 12.65
N ALA A 107 6.62 5.17 13.25
CA ALA A 107 6.32 5.07 14.67
C ALA A 107 4.86 4.67 14.89
N TYR A 108 4.62 3.89 15.96
CA TYR A 108 3.31 3.31 16.28
C TYR A 108 2.86 3.70 17.68
N ASP A 109 1.58 3.93 17.84
CA ASP A 109 0.97 4.20 19.13
C ASP A 109 0.66 2.88 19.90
N SER A 110 0.12 3.03 21.11
CA SER A 110 -0.24 1.89 21.97
C SER A 110 -1.36 0.99 21.41
N MET A 111 -2.13 1.48 20.44
CA MET A 111 -3.12 0.68 19.70
C MET A 111 -2.51 0.02 18.47
N GLY A 112 -1.22 0.29 18.19
CA GLY A 112 -0.49 -0.23 17.06
C GLY A 112 -0.75 0.48 15.74
N ARG A 113 -1.41 1.63 15.76
CA ARG A 113 -1.62 2.42 14.57
C ARG A 113 -0.34 3.22 14.26
N ARG A 114 0.06 3.26 13.00
CA ARG A 114 1.20 4.08 12.57
C ARG A 114 0.84 5.55 12.65
N PHE A 115 1.30 6.24 13.67
CA PHE A 115 0.98 7.65 13.86
C PHE A 115 2.01 8.60 13.24
N GLU A 116 3.18 8.11 12.83
CA GLU A 116 4.21 8.95 12.22
C GLU A 116 4.99 8.17 11.15
N LYS A 117 5.30 8.83 10.04
CA LYS A 117 6.16 8.34 8.97
C LYS A 117 7.11 9.43 8.51
N LYS A 118 8.40 9.07 8.33
CA LYS A 118 9.43 9.97 7.83
C LYS A 118 10.19 9.30 6.71
N VAL A 119 10.39 10.00 5.59
CA VAL A 119 11.16 9.54 4.44
C VAL A 119 12.36 10.45 4.23
N THR A 120 13.54 9.84 4.20
CA THR A 120 14.82 10.51 3.98
C THR A 120 15.46 9.96 2.71
N VAL A 121 15.82 10.83 1.78
CA VAL A 121 16.49 10.48 0.52
C VAL A 121 17.81 11.23 0.44
N GLY A 122 18.93 10.50 0.24
CA GLY A 122 20.26 11.10 0.17
C GLY A 122 20.64 11.92 1.42
N GLY A 123 20.13 11.52 2.60
CA GLY A 123 20.35 12.23 3.86
C GLY A 123 19.45 13.45 4.11
N THR A 124 18.56 13.77 3.16
CA THR A 124 17.60 14.89 3.28
C THR A 124 16.20 14.36 3.55
N THR A 125 15.54 14.85 4.60
CA THR A 125 14.14 14.53 4.87
C THR A 125 13.25 15.26 3.87
N GLY A 126 12.61 14.52 2.98
CA GLY A 126 11.68 15.04 1.96
C GLY A 126 10.20 14.89 2.34
N PHE A 127 9.90 13.98 3.28
CA PHE A 127 8.55 13.75 3.78
C PHE A 127 8.61 13.42 5.25
N HIS A 128 7.78 14.08 6.06
CA HIS A 128 7.61 13.77 7.48
C HIS A 128 6.17 14.09 7.86
N ALA A 129 5.38 13.07 8.16
CA ALA A 129 3.96 13.23 8.42
C ALA A 129 3.54 12.58 9.74
N ARG A 130 2.53 13.19 10.36
CA ARG A 130 1.80 12.64 11.50
C ARG A 130 0.36 12.37 11.09
N TYR A 131 -0.13 11.19 11.48
CA TYR A 131 -1.48 10.73 11.18
C TYR A 131 -2.34 10.80 12.44
N LEU A 132 -3.53 11.38 12.30
CA LEU A 132 -4.53 11.46 13.37
C LEU A 132 -5.64 10.45 13.08
N TYR A 133 -6.07 9.75 14.12
CA TYR A 133 -7.04 8.67 14.01
C TYR A 133 -8.28 8.90 14.86
N ARG A 134 -9.43 8.44 14.36
CA ARG A 134 -10.61 8.11 15.14
C ARG A 134 -10.75 6.59 15.08
N ASP A 135 -10.55 5.91 16.20
CA ASP A 135 -10.39 4.45 16.25
C ASP A 135 -9.27 4.00 15.29
N TYR A 136 -9.55 3.19 14.29
CA TYR A 136 -8.58 2.77 13.27
C TYR A 136 -8.67 3.58 11.95
N LEU A 137 -9.57 4.53 11.86
CA LEU A 137 -9.73 5.36 10.67
C LEU A 137 -8.84 6.60 10.76
N GLN A 138 -7.92 6.75 9.82
CA GLN A 138 -7.09 7.95 9.69
C GLN A 138 -7.97 9.11 9.25
N VAL A 139 -8.13 10.12 10.09
CA VAL A 139 -8.99 11.28 9.81
C VAL A 139 -8.23 12.51 9.34
N ALA A 140 -6.92 12.59 9.62
CA ALA A 140 -6.09 13.68 9.12
C ALA A 140 -4.62 13.25 8.97
N GLU A 141 -3.91 14.01 8.13
CA GLU A 141 -2.46 13.97 7.94
C GLU A 141 -1.91 15.37 8.16
N CYS A 142 -0.88 15.46 9.01
CA CYS A 142 -0.15 16.69 9.30
C CYS A 142 1.26 16.59 8.72
N ASP A 143 1.69 17.62 8.03
CA ASP A 143 3.10 17.82 7.64
C ASP A 143 3.92 18.27 8.86
N LEU A 144 5.05 17.62 9.07
CA LEU A 144 6.03 17.92 10.13
C LEU A 144 7.37 18.39 9.56
N THR A 145 7.46 18.70 8.29
CA THR A 145 8.72 19.17 7.67
C THR A 145 9.03 20.61 8.04
N GLY A 146 8.02 21.41 8.40
CA GLY A 146 8.15 22.78 8.88
C GLY A 146 8.42 22.90 10.39
N GLU A 147 8.51 24.13 10.90
CA GLU A 147 8.70 24.40 12.34
C GLU A 147 7.46 24.06 13.18
N THR A 148 6.29 24.13 12.59
CA THR A 148 5.01 23.81 13.23
C THR A 148 4.26 22.76 12.42
N PRO A 149 3.60 21.78 13.07
CA PRO A 149 2.75 20.83 12.38
C PRO A 149 1.58 21.52 11.67
N GLU A 150 1.36 21.18 10.39
CA GLU A 150 0.28 21.74 9.58
C GLU A 150 -0.61 20.64 9.03
N VAL A 151 -1.93 20.76 9.17
CA VAL A 151 -2.86 19.82 8.55
C VAL A 151 -2.82 20.01 7.03
N VAL A 152 -2.44 18.98 6.29
CA VAL A 152 -2.36 19.02 4.82
C VAL A 152 -3.48 18.25 4.15
N ARG A 153 -4.02 17.22 4.81
CA ARG A 153 -5.16 16.42 4.33
C ARG A 153 -6.08 16.04 5.47
N SER A 154 -7.37 15.93 5.20
CA SER A 154 -8.34 15.29 6.08
C SER A 154 -9.27 14.39 5.28
N TYR A 155 -9.87 13.38 5.95
CA TYR A 155 -10.63 12.32 5.30
C TYR A 155 -11.97 12.12 5.97
N ILE A 156 -12.98 11.82 5.16
CA ILE A 156 -14.31 11.38 5.61
C ILE A 156 -14.49 9.94 5.19
N TRP A 157 -14.94 9.13 6.13
CA TRP A 157 -15.16 7.71 5.96
C TRP A 157 -16.63 7.35 5.98
N ASP A 158 -17.01 6.27 5.33
CA ASP A 158 -18.36 5.74 5.35
C ASP A 158 -18.75 5.34 6.80
N PRO A 159 -19.79 5.96 7.39
CA PRO A 159 -20.19 5.68 8.75
C PRO A 159 -21.01 4.39 8.90
N SER A 160 -21.32 3.70 7.81
CA SER A 160 -22.13 2.49 7.83
C SER A 160 -21.41 1.28 8.41
N GLU A 161 -20.09 1.31 8.45
CA GLU A 161 -19.24 0.26 9.01
C GLU A 161 -18.32 0.84 10.09
N PRO A 162 -18.16 0.17 11.25
CA PRO A 162 -17.35 0.70 12.36
C PRO A 162 -15.84 0.62 12.11
N GLU A 163 -15.39 -0.29 11.23
CA GLU A 163 -13.99 -0.58 10.94
C GLU A 163 -13.78 -0.88 9.45
N ALA A 164 -12.56 -0.65 8.94
CA ALA A 164 -12.14 -1.01 7.59
C ALA A 164 -13.14 -0.62 6.49
N THR A 165 -13.66 0.59 6.57
CA THR A 165 -14.71 1.11 5.71
C THR A 165 -14.15 1.77 4.45
N ARG A 166 -14.99 2.48 3.69
CA ARG A 166 -14.61 3.23 2.49
C ARG A 166 -14.21 4.65 2.84
N VAL A 167 -13.17 5.15 2.20
CA VAL A 167 -12.89 6.58 2.19
C VAL A 167 -13.84 7.27 1.21
N LEU A 168 -14.68 8.18 1.69
CA LEU A 168 -15.67 8.89 0.86
C LEU A 168 -15.13 10.16 0.25
N SER A 169 -14.27 10.87 0.99
CA SER A 169 -13.68 12.11 0.50
C SER A 169 -12.36 12.44 1.18
N MET A 170 -11.58 13.25 0.47
CA MET A 170 -10.35 13.85 0.95
C MET A 170 -10.43 15.37 0.77
N THR A 171 -10.18 16.14 1.83
CA THR A 171 -9.97 17.58 1.74
C THR A 171 -8.47 17.87 1.81
N ARG A 172 -7.96 18.65 0.86
CA ARG A 172 -6.62 19.23 0.88
C ARG A 172 -6.70 20.60 1.53
N TRP A 173 -5.73 20.94 2.34
CA TRP A 173 -5.64 22.22 3.05
C TRP A 173 -4.50 23.07 2.50
N GLU A 174 -4.63 24.40 2.58
CA GLU A 174 -3.52 25.31 2.30
C GLU A 174 -2.47 25.21 3.42
N ALA A 175 -1.27 25.71 3.15
CA ALA A 175 -0.11 25.60 4.05
C ALA A 175 -0.32 26.13 5.48
N ASN A 176 -1.40 26.86 5.75
CA ASN A 176 -1.76 27.30 7.09
C ASN A 176 -2.70 26.33 7.84
N GLY A 177 -3.09 25.23 7.20
CA GLY A 177 -3.99 24.21 7.77
C GLY A 177 -5.42 24.71 8.10
N THR A 178 -5.82 25.89 7.68
CA THR A 178 -7.09 26.52 8.06
C THR A 178 -8.00 26.86 6.89
N GLN A 179 -7.46 26.94 5.69
CA GLN A 179 -8.22 27.17 4.46
C GLN A 179 -8.25 25.93 3.63
N GLU A 180 -9.45 25.55 3.17
CA GLU A 180 -9.64 24.50 2.21
C GLU A 180 -9.03 24.90 0.85
N LYS A 181 -8.14 24.04 0.34
CA LYS A 181 -7.56 24.19 -0.98
C LYS A 181 -8.40 23.49 -2.04
N GLU A 182 -8.88 22.30 -1.73
CA GLU A 182 -9.68 21.50 -2.64
C GLU A 182 -10.37 20.35 -1.87
N HIS A 183 -11.63 20.12 -2.20
CA HIS A 183 -12.38 18.95 -1.76
C HIS A 183 -12.52 17.94 -2.90
N LEU A 184 -12.23 16.67 -2.62
CA LEU A 184 -12.22 15.58 -3.58
C LEU A 184 -13.11 14.44 -3.10
N TYR A 185 -14.00 13.98 -3.97
CA TYR A 185 -14.87 12.85 -3.72
C TYR A 185 -14.26 11.57 -4.27
N CYS A 186 -14.25 10.51 -3.46
CA CYS A 186 -13.78 9.18 -3.85
C CYS A 186 -14.92 8.38 -4.49
N MET A 187 -14.61 7.70 -5.59
CA MET A 187 -15.48 6.69 -6.19
C MET A 187 -14.85 5.34 -5.97
N ASP A 188 -15.60 4.45 -5.34
CA ASP A 188 -15.13 3.13 -4.95
C ASP A 188 -15.83 2.03 -5.74
N ASP A 189 -15.15 0.93 -5.98
CA ASP A 189 -15.76 -0.30 -6.47
C ASP A 189 -16.36 -1.13 -5.31
N ALA A 190 -16.93 -2.30 -5.65
CA ALA A 190 -17.54 -3.19 -4.67
C ALA A 190 -16.54 -3.78 -3.65
N MET A 191 -15.24 -3.73 -3.96
CA MET A 191 -14.15 -4.21 -3.09
C MET A 191 -13.51 -3.08 -2.27
N LYS A 192 -14.15 -1.90 -2.23
CA LYS A 192 -13.66 -0.69 -1.54
C LYS A 192 -12.39 -0.10 -2.14
N ASN A 193 -12.04 -0.45 -3.38
CA ASN A 193 -10.93 0.18 -4.07
C ASN A 193 -11.35 1.56 -4.56
N VAL A 194 -10.57 2.60 -4.26
CA VAL A 194 -10.79 3.92 -4.85
C VAL A 194 -10.42 3.84 -6.33
N THR A 195 -11.40 3.98 -7.20
CA THR A 195 -11.22 3.91 -8.66
C THR A 195 -11.05 5.27 -9.31
N SER A 196 -11.62 6.32 -8.71
CA SER A 196 -11.48 7.69 -9.22
C SER A 196 -11.61 8.73 -8.12
N LEU A 197 -11.01 9.90 -8.34
CA LEU A 197 -11.23 11.11 -7.56
C LEU A 197 -11.89 12.17 -8.43
N PHE A 198 -12.88 12.85 -7.88
CA PHE A 198 -13.56 13.98 -8.53
C PHE A 198 -13.50 15.23 -7.65
N GLY A 199 -13.07 16.35 -8.23
CA GLY A 199 -13.15 17.67 -7.59
C GLY A 199 -14.47 18.37 -7.99
N GLU A 200 -14.99 19.26 -7.13
CA GLU A 200 -16.27 19.94 -7.36
C GLU A 200 -16.35 20.67 -8.71
N ALA A 201 -15.30 21.42 -9.06
CA ALA A 201 -15.29 22.25 -10.27
C ALA A 201 -14.40 21.73 -11.39
N ARG A 202 -13.61 20.67 -11.16
CA ARG A 202 -12.51 20.26 -12.05
C ARG A 202 -12.70 18.89 -12.68
N GLY A 203 -13.83 18.25 -12.46
CA GLY A 203 -14.09 16.91 -12.99
C GLY A 203 -13.21 15.84 -12.37
N ARG A 204 -12.84 14.81 -13.16
CA ARG A 204 -12.01 13.71 -12.69
C ARG A 204 -10.57 14.16 -12.49
N ARG A 205 -10.06 13.95 -11.26
CA ARG A 205 -8.72 14.35 -10.80
C ARG A 205 -7.75 13.19 -10.77
N ALA A 206 -8.26 11.96 -10.59
CA ALA A 206 -7.48 10.73 -10.68
C ALA A 206 -8.33 9.58 -11.22
N LEU A 207 -7.65 8.60 -11.84
CA LEU A 207 -8.20 7.31 -12.25
C LEU A 207 -7.21 6.23 -11.83
N TYR A 208 -7.72 5.16 -11.22
CA TYR A 208 -6.93 4.00 -10.81
C TYR A 208 -7.53 2.71 -11.35
N GLU A 209 -6.68 1.84 -11.85
CA GLU A 209 -6.99 0.46 -12.16
C GLU A 209 -6.02 -0.45 -11.43
N TYR A 210 -6.52 -1.56 -10.90
CA TYR A 210 -5.75 -2.45 -10.04
C TYR A 210 -5.63 -3.85 -10.63
N ARG A 211 -4.50 -4.50 -10.35
CA ARG A 211 -4.35 -5.95 -10.46
C ARG A 211 -5.20 -6.62 -9.38
N PRO A 212 -5.49 -7.91 -9.50
CA PRO A 212 -6.34 -8.62 -8.54
C PRO A 212 -5.89 -8.52 -7.07
N TYR A 213 -4.59 -8.34 -6.82
CA TYR A 213 -4.01 -8.21 -5.48
C TYR A 213 -3.53 -6.79 -5.16
N GLY A 214 -4.04 -5.79 -5.85
CA GLY A 214 -3.87 -4.39 -5.49
C GLY A 214 -2.75 -3.64 -6.20
N GLY A 215 -1.87 -4.32 -6.93
CA GLY A 215 -0.86 -3.65 -7.76
C GLY A 215 -1.51 -2.71 -8.77
N LEU A 216 -1.00 -1.49 -8.91
CA LEU A 216 -1.52 -0.53 -9.87
C LEU A 216 -1.24 -0.97 -11.32
N ILE A 217 -2.26 -0.88 -12.17
CA ILE A 217 -2.15 -0.97 -13.62
C ILE A 217 -2.10 0.43 -14.20
N THR A 218 -3.01 1.30 -13.73
CA THR A 218 -3.15 2.68 -14.17
C THR A 218 -3.23 3.58 -12.96
N SER A 219 -2.49 4.71 -13.02
CA SER A 219 -2.60 5.84 -12.11
C SER A 219 -2.52 7.10 -12.96
N GLU A 220 -3.66 7.69 -13.27
CA GLU A 220 -3.77 8.86 -14.13
C GLU A 220 -4.30 10.07 -13.38
N GLY A 221 -4.03 11.26 -13.96
CA GLY A 221 -4.50 12.53 -13.42
C GLY A 221 -3.50 13.15 -12.44
N ASN A 222 -3.69 14.45 -12.19
CA ASN A 222 -2.77 15.24 -11.38
C ASN A 222 -2.86 14.97 -9.85
N MET A 223 -3.83 14.14 -9.44
CA MET A 223 -3.97 13.63 -8.07
C MET A 223 -3.64 12.14 -7.99
N GLY A 224 -3.18 11.53 -9.09
CA GLY A 224 -2.94 10.09 -9.17
C GLY A 224 -1.92 9.59 -8.14
N GLU A 225 -0.87 10.35 -7.87
CA GLU A 225 0.18 10.00 -6.91
C GLU A 225 -0.05 10.61 -5.52
N GLU A 226 -0.76 11.74 -5.43
CA GLU A 226 -0.96 12.45 -4.18
C GLU A 226 -2.00 11.80 -3.24
N ASN A 227 -2.92 11.00 -3.77
CA ASN A 227 -3.89 10.28 -2.94
C ASN A 227 -3.23 9.07 -2.29
N GLY A 228 -3.20 9.05 -0.97
CA GLY A 228 -2.66 7.92 -0.19
C GLY A 228 -3.63 6.73 -0.12
N PHE A 229 -4.95 6.95 -0.10
CA PHE A 229 -5.93 5.87 0.02
C PHE A 229 -6.37 5.36 -1.34
N ARG A 230 -6.07 4.08 -1.65
CA ARG A 230 -6.30 3.50 -2.98
C ARG A 230 -6.94 2.11 -2.89
N PHE A 231 -6.13 1.05 -2.95
CA PHE A 231 -6.61 -0.34 -2.90
C PHE A 231 -7.25 -0.65 -1.55
N SER A 232 -8.45 -1.22 -1.54
CA SER A 232 -9.25 -1.52 -0.34
C SER A 232 -9.50 -0.31 0.58
N SER A 233 -9.40 0.94 0.07
CA SER A 233 -9.37 2.16 0.88
C SER A 233 -8.27 2.17 1.94
N GLU A 234 -7.15 1.47 1.69
CA GLU A 234 -6.00 1.42 2.57
C GLU A 234 -4.87 2.34 2.07
N TYR A 235 -3.95 2.70 2.96
CA TYR A 235 -2.90 3.66 2.68
C TYR A 235 -1.77 3.04 1.85
N MET A 236 -1.50 3.61 0.69
CA MET A 236 -0.39 3.22 -0.19
C MET A 236 0.87 3.98 0.18
N ASP A 237 1.90 3.29 0.62
CA ASP A 237 3.25 3.83 0.76
C ASP A 237 3.96 3.74 -0.60
N GLY A 238 3.85 4.80 -1.39
CA GLY A 238 4.35 4.83 -2.77
C GLY A 238 5.85 4.62 -2.88
N GLU A 239 6.62 5.13 -1.91
CA GLU A 239 8.07 4.94 -1.82
C GLU A 239 8.48 3.48 -1.56
N LEU A 240 7.65 2.72 -0.85
CA LEU A 240 7.88 1.31 -0.56
C LEU A 240 7.23 0.37 -1.58
N GLY A 241 6.23 0.85 -2.34
CA GLY A 241 5.40 -0.01 -3.17
C GLY A 241 4.56 -1.01 -2.35
N LEU A 242 4.15 -0.62 -1.14
CA LEU A 242 3.40 -1.46 -0.19
C LEU A 242 2.11 -0.79 0.24
N VAL A 243 1.05 -1.56 0.44
CA VAL A 243 -0.17 -1.11 1.10
C VAL A 243 -0.05 -1.32 2.60
N TYR A 244 -0.22 -0.25 3.37
CA TYR A 244 -0.29 -0.29 4.81
C TYR A 244 -1.74 -0.50 5.26
N HIS A 245 -2.03 -1.67 5.81
CA HIS A 245 -3.33 -1.94 6.43
C HIS A 245 -3.35 -1.42 7.87
N SER A 246 -4.40 -0.71 8.22
CA SER A 246 -4.58 -0.08 9.54
C SER A 246 -4.53 -1.07 10.72
N VAL A 247 -4.67 -2.36 10.46
CA VAL A 247 -4.59 -3.47 11.44
C VAL A 247 -3.19 -4.11 11.44
N HIS A 248 -2.11 -3.33 11.28
CA HIS A 248 -0.70 -3.69 11.52
C HIS A 248 0.02 -4.51 10.45
N ARG A 249 -0.40 -4.50 9.19
CA ARG A 249 0.27 -5.30 8.16
C ARG A 249 0.57 -4.47 6.92
N TYR A 250 1.75 -4.73 6.33
CA TYR A 250 2.03 -4.34 4.97
C TYR A 250 1.67 -5.47 4.02
N GLN A 251 1.01 -5.13 2.92
CA GLN A 251 0.71 -6.05 1.84
C GLN A 251 1.56 -5.69 0.63
N PHE A 252 2.20 -6.70 0.05
CA PHE A 252 2.86 -6.59 -1.24
C PHE A 252 1.80 -6.50 -2.35
N VAL A 253 1.94 -5.55 -3.25
CA VAL A 253 1.04 -5.28 -4.36
C VAL A 253 1.74 -5.31 -5.71
#